data_c63daa87ce2c359971d91cf4d2b6a5e7
#
_entry.id   c63daa87ce2c359971d91cf4d2b6a5e7
#
_cell.length_a   1.000
_cell.length_b   1.000
_cell.length_c   1.000
_cell.angle_alpha   90.00
_cell.angle_beta   90.00
_cell.angle_gamma   90.00
#
_symmetry.space_group_name_H-M   'P 1'
#
loop_
_entity.id
_entity.type
_entity.pdbx_description
1 polymer ?
#
loop_
_entity_poly.entity_id
_entity_poly.type
_entity_poly.pdbx_seq_one_letter_code
_entity_poly.pdbx_strand_id
1 'polypeptide(L)'
;MPFCANCGTQVDGRFCPKCGAAISAAPADAMPQEPSNPSSSAGLTENVASALCYLLWFITGIVFLALPPYNQNKRIRFHAFQSIFTSIGIFIVNFALSMIWDSFWRIGHLINRLFGLACFLLWLFLMWKAYNNEKIVLPVVGPLAEKQA
;
A
#
# COMPACT_ATOMS: atom_id res chain seq x y z
N MET A 1 9.43 3.39 -36.60
CA MET A 1 9.13 2.09 -37.24
C MET A 1 9.90 1.02 -36.50
N PRO A 2 9.26 0.03 -35.91
CA PRO A 2 9.95 -1.02 -35.14
C PRO A 2 10.66 -2.02 -36.06
N PHE A 3 11.72 -2.62 -35.55
CA PHE A 3 12.45 -3.69 -36.22
C PHE A 3 12.15 -5.03 -35.55
N CYS A 4 12.07 -6.10 -36.35
CA CYS A 4 11.89 -7.44 -35.81
C CYS A 4 13.14 -7.88 -35.03
N ALA A 5 12.97 -8.22 -33.74
CA ALA A 5 14.08 -8.66 -32.88
C ALA A 5 14.70 -9.98 -33.34
N ASN A 6 14.01 -10.78 -34.15
CA ASN A 6 14.48 -12.09 -34.60
C ASN A 6 15.25 -12.05 -35.94
N CYS A 7 14.89 -11.15 -36.86
CA CYS A 7 15.52 -11.10 -38.21
C CYS A 7 15.96 -9.70 -38.65
N GLY A 8 15.78 -8.66 -37.84
CA GLY A 8 16.21 -7.29 -38.11
C GLY A 8 15.42 -6.56 -39.23
N THR A 9 14.39 -7.18 -39.78
CA THR A 9 13.59 -6.56 -40.83
C THR A 9 12.65 -5.51 -40.27
N GLN A 10 12.50 -4.37 -40.93
CA GLN A 10 11.55 -3.31 -40.59
C GLN A 10 10.11 -3.81 -40.80
N VAL A 11 9.25 -3.58 -39.82
CA VAL A 11 7.90 -4.14 -39.79
C VAL A 11 6.87 -3.10 -39.36
N ASP A 12 5.73 -3.08 -40.07
CA ASP A 12 4.62 -2.17 -39.80
C ASP A 12 3.36 -2.89 -39.27
N GLY A 13 3.48 -4.19 -38.95
CA GLY A 13 2.35 -5.03 -38.52
C GLY A 13 2.62 -5.84 -37.27
N ARG A 14 1.61 -6.60 -36.83
CA ARG A 14 1.69 -7.49 -35.65
C ARG A 14 2.55 -8.75 -35.86
N PHE A 15 2.87 -9.07 -37.12
CA PHE A 15 3.71 -10.22 -37.49
C PHE A 15 4.78 -9.81 -38.49
N CYS A 16 5.96 -10.34 -38.34
CA CYS A 16 7.04 -10.11 -39.30
C CYS A 16 6.75 -10.86 -40.63
N PRO A 17 6.71 -10.18 -41.79
CA PRO A 17 6.42 -10.83 -43.08
C PRO A 17 7.56 -11.78 -43.50
N LYS A 18 8.76 -11.64 -42.92
CA LYS A 18 9.92 -12.43 -43.34
C LYS A 18 10.12 -13.69 -42.46
N CYS A 19 9.86 -13.64 -41.17
CA CYS A 19 10.11 -14.77 -40.27
C CYS A 19 8.87 -15.24 -39.46
N GLY A 20 7.71 -14.58 -39.65
CA GLY A 20 6.45 -14.94 -38.96
C GLY A 20 6.44 -14.64 -37.45
N ALA A 21 7.51 -14.08 -36.88
CA ALA A 21 7.55 -13.76 -35.48
C ALA A 21 6.49 -12.71 -35.12
N ALA A 22 5.75 -12.95 -34.03
CA ALA A 22 4.81 -11.98 -33.51
C ALA A 22 5.57 -10.78 -32.94
N ILE A 23 5.21 -9.58 -33.41
CA ILE A 23 5.78 -8.32 -32.93
C ILE A 23 4.78 -7.75 -31.96
N SER A 24 5.06 -7.87 -30.69
CA SER A 24 4.30 -7.16 -29.65
C SER A 24 4.58 -5.66 -29.81
N ALA A 25 3.81 -4.99 -30.66
CA ALA A 25 3.72 -3.56 -30.62
C ALA A 25 3.08 -3.20 -29.27
N ALA A 26 3.87 -2.67 -28.35
CA ALA A 26 3.32 -2.06 -27.15
C ALA A 26 2.37 -0.94 -27.60
N PRO A 27 1.10 -0.93 -27.14
CA PRO A 27 0.21 0.21 -27.40
C PRO A 27 0.85 1.46 -26.78
N ALA A 28 0.91 2.55 -27.58
CA ALA A 28 1.54 3.80 -27.23
C ALA A 28 0.83 4.59 -26.09
N ASP A 29 -0.23 4.04 -25.51
CA ASP A 29 -1.04 4.67 -24.46
C ASP A 29 -1.17 3.82 -23.17
N ALA A 30 -0.27 2.88 -22.95
CA ALA A 30 -0.20 2.24 -21.64
C ALA A 30 0.60 3.18 -20.73
N MET A 31 -0.10 3.88 -19.80
CA MET A 31 0.52 4.38 -18.58
C MET A 31 1.45 3.29 -18.04
N PRO A 32 2.62 3.66 -17.45
CA PRO A 32 3.50 2.68 -16.87
C PRO A 32 2.71 1.87 -15.83
N GLN A 33 2.23 0.71 -16.19
CA GLN A 33 1.82 -0.29 -15.23
C GLN A 33 3.12 -0.69 -14.53
N GLU A 34 3.25 -0.23 -13.31
CA GLU A 34 4.24 -0.76 -12.36
C GLU A 34 4.19 -2.29 -12.49
N PRO A 35 5.31 -2.97 -12.69
CA PRO A 35 5.29 -4.40 -12.93
C PRO A 35 4.56 -5.09 -11.78
N SER A 36 3.37 -5.58 -12.08
CA SER A 36 2.65 -6.50 -11.20
C SER A 36 3.52 -7.74 -11.07
N ASN A 37 4.27 -7.81 -10.01
CA ASN A 37 5.12 -8.95 -9.70
C ASN A 37 4.20 -10.15 -9.44
N PRO A 38 4.14 -11.16 -10.31
CA PRO A 38 3.30 -12.33 -10.13
C PRO A 38 4.02 -13.30 -9.19
N SER A 39 4.23 -12.89 -7.95
CA SER A 39 4.86 -13.75 -6.95
C SER A 39 3.92 -13.96 -5.78
N SER A 40 2.98 -14.88 -5.95
CA SER A 40 2.45 -15.61 -4.79
C SER A 40 1.67 -16.85 -5.21
N SER A 41 2.38 -17.85 -5.65
CA SER A 41 1.82 -19.21 -5.76
C SER A 41 1.68 -19.92 -4.41
N ALA A 42 1.98 -19.28 -3.29
CA ALA A 42 1.90 -19.92 -1.95
C ALA A 42 1.58 -18.96 -0.79
N GLY A 43 0.92 -17.81 -1.04
CA GLY A 43 0.66 -16.83 0.01
C GLY A 43 -0.63 -16.04 -0.19
N LEU A 44 -0.90 -15.13 0.74
CA LEU A 44 -2.01 -14.18 0.65
C LEU A 44 -1.83 -13.27 -0.57
N THR A 45 -2.93 -12.93 -1.21
CA THR A 45 -2.92 -11.92 -2.29
C THR A 45 -2.42 -10.58 -1.75
N GLU A 46 -1.79 -9.78 -2.60
CA GLU A 46 -1.23 -8.48 -2.22
C GLU A 46 -2.26 -7.58 -1.53
N ASN A 47 -3.50 -7.58 -2.02
CA ASN A 47 -4.60 -6.81 -1.47
C ASN A 47 -4.93 -7.23 -0.03
N VAL A 48 -5.04 -8.55 0.18
CA VAL A 48 -5.34 -9.10 1.50
C VAL A 48 -4.18 -8.85 2.46
N ALA A 49 -2.94 -9.05 2.02
CA ALA A 49 -1.76 -8.78 2.85
C ALA A 49 -1.67 -7.30 3.24
N SER A 50 -1.91 -6.38 2.29
CA SER A 50 -1.93 -4.93 2.55
C SER A 50 -3.02 -4.53 3.55
N ALA A 51 -4.22 -5.11 3.44
CA ALA A 51 -5.30 -4.87 4.38
C ALA A 51 -5.00 -5.45 5.76
N LEU A 52 -4.42 -6.65 5.82
CA LEU A 52 -4.04 -7.32 7.07
C LEU A 52 -2.96 -6.54 7.85
N CYS A 53 -2.13 -5.72 7.19
CA CYS A 53 -1.19 -4.84 7.89
C CYS A 53 -1.88 -3.90 8.87
N TYR A 54 -3.17 -3.60 8.68
CA TYR A 54 -3.96 -2.75 9.58
C TYR A 54 -4.77 -3.53 10.62
N LEU A 55 -4.93 -4.87 10.48
CA LEU A 55 -5.86 -5.66 11.31
C LEU A 55 -5.59 -5.54 12.82
N LEU A 56 -4.36 -5.72 13.25
CA LEU A 56 -3.93 -5.58 14.64
C LEU A 56 -2.98 -4.37 14.82
N TRP A 57 -3.26 -3.29 14.09
CA TRP A 57 -2.49 -2.05 14.15
C TRP A 57 -1.00 -2.28 13.83
N PHE A 58 -0.10 -1.88 14.72
CA PHE A 58 1.34 -1.99 14.52
C PHE A 58 1.86 -3.44 14.53
N ILE A 59 1.19 -4.37 15.23
CA ILE A 59 1.67 -5.75 15.40
C ILE A 59 1.74 -6.46 14.05
N THR A 60 0.63 -6.46 13.28
CA THR A 60 0.59 -7.07 11.96
C THR A 60 1.51 -6.36 10.98
N GLY A 61 1.65 -5.04 11.07
CA GLY A 61 2.63 -4.29 10.27
C GLY A 61 4.05 -4.81 10.48
N ILE A 62 4.47 -5.01 11.72
CA ILE A 62 5.80 -5.57 12.05
C ILE A 62 5.95 -7.00 11.52
N VAL A 63 4.92 -7.84 11.70
CA VAL A 63 4.94 -9.22 11.21
C VAL A 63 5.13 -9.28 9.69
N PHE A 64 4.42 -8.47 8.92
CA PHE A 64 4.56 -8.46 7.46
C PHE A 64 5.90 -7.87 7.00
N LEU A 65 6.54 -7.00 7.77
CA LEU A 65 7.89 -6.53 7.48
C LEU A 65 8.96 -7.59 7.76
N ALA A 66 8.72 -8.49 8.73
CA ALA A 66 9.66 -9.56 9.06
C ALA A 66 9.47 -10.82 8.20
N LEU A 67 8.28 -11.03 7.62
CA LEU A 67 7.92 -12.29 6.98
C LEU A 67 8.21 -12.27 5.47
N PRO A 68 9.16 -13.07 4.95
CA PRO A 68 9.28 -13.28 3.52
C PRO A 68 8.10 -14.16 3.01
N PRO A 69 7.54 -13.92 1.81
CA PRO A 69 8.00 -12.99 0.76
C PRO A 69 7.42 -11.57 0.84
N TYR A 70 6.56 -11.27 1.83
CA TYR A 70 5.79 -10.02 1.94
C TYR A 70 6.67 -8.79 2.14
N ASN A 71 7.80 -8.94 2.85
CA ASN A 71 8.77 -7.87 3.08
C ASN A 71 9.53 -7.39 1.82
N GLN A 72 9.41 -8.10 0.69
CA GLN A 72 10.02 -7.71 -0.58
C GLN A 72 9.08 -6.88 -1.45
N ASN A 73 7.79 -6.88 -1.16
CA ASN A 73 6.80 -6.12 -1.91
C ASN A 73 6.71 -4.69 -1.37
N LYS A 74 7.07 -3.71 -2.21
CA LYS A 74 7.07 -2.28 -1.86
C LYS A 74 5.71 -1.78 -1.36
N ARG A 75 4.61 -2.30 -1.91
CA ARG A 75 3.27 -1.89 -1.52
C ARG A 75 2.92 -2.39 -0.12
N ILE A 76 3.19 -3.66 0.17
CA ILE A 76 2.96 -4.24 1.50
C ILE A 76 3.84 -3.53 2.53
N ARG A 77 5.10 -3.26 2.22
CA ARG A 77 6.01 -2.49 3.07
C ARG A 77 5.46 -1.10 3.37
N PHE A 78 4.96 -0.39 2.36
CA PHE A 78 4.35 0.93 2.54
C PHE A 78 3.19 0.87 3.53
N HIS A 79 2.22 -0.05 3.34
CA HIS A 79 1.09 -0.20 4.25
C HIS A 79 1.51 -0.64 5.66
N ALA A 80 2.52 -1.49 5.78
CA ALA A 80 3.07 -1.92 7.06
C ALA A 80 3.71 -0.76 7.82
N PHE A 81 4.57 0.05 7.18
CA PHE A 81 5.14 1.24 7.81
C PHE A 81 4.09 2.28 8.14
N GLN A 82 3.13 2.50 7.24
CA GLN A 82 2.04 3.44 7.48
C GLN A 82 1.19 3.00 8.68
N SER A 83 0.87 1.72 8.84
CA SER A 83 0.12 1.22 9.99
C SER A 83 0.88 1.43 11.30
N ILE A 84 2.19 1.17 11.32
CA ILE A 84 3.05 1.36 12.48
C ILE A 84 3.10 2.85 12.87
N PHE A 85 3.43 3.73 11.94
CA PHE A 85 3.55 5.17 12.22
C PHE A 85 2.21 5.79 12.61
N THR A 86 1.11 5.36 11.97
CA THR A 86 -0.24 5.82 12.34
C THR A 86 -0.59 5.38 13.76
N SER A 87 -0.29 4.15 14.14
CA SER A 87 -0.53 3.63 15.49
C SER A 87 0.26 4.40 16.54
N ILE A 88 1.54 4.68 16.28
CA ILE A 88 2.38 5.46 17.17
C ILE A 88 1.83 6.89 17.30
N GLY A 89 1.46 7.52 16.18
CA GLY A 89 0.88 8.87 16.18
C GLY A 89 -0.42 8.94 16.99
N ILE A 90 -1.32 7.99 16.80
CA ILE A 90 -2.58 7.91 17.57
C ILE A 90 -2.29 7.69 19.06
N PHE A 91 -1.32 6.84 19.40
CA PHE A 91 -0.93 6.61 20.79
C PHE A 91 -0.41 7.88 21.45
N ILE A 92 0.48 8.62 20.78
CA ILE A 92 1.03 9.89 21.30
C ILE A 92 -0.08 10.92 21.49
N VAL A 93 -0.98 11.08 20.51
CA VAL A 93 -2.09 12.04 20.61
C VAL A 93 -3.05 11.64 21.73
N ASN A 94 -3.39 10.35 21.85
CA ASN A 94 -4.26 9.86 22.92
C ASN A 94 -3.65 10.09 24.30
N PHE A 95 -2.35 9.82 24.45
CA PHE A 95 -1.61 10.06 25.69
C PHE A 95 -1.57 11.55 26.04
N ALA A 96 -1.28 12.42 25.08
CA ALA A 96 -1.28 13.87 25.31
C ALA A 96 -2.67 14.40 25.69
N LEU A 97 -3.72 13.91 25.03
CA LEU A 97 -5.10 14.26 25.36
C LEU A 97 -5.45 13.80 26.79
N SER A 98 -5.07 12.59 27.19
CA SER A 98 -5.35 12.10 28.54
C SER A 98 -4.72 12.99 29.63
N MET A 99 -3.49 13.44 29.41
CA MET A 99 -2.79 14.33 30.33
C MET A 99 -3.48 15.71 30.50
N ILE A 100 -4.04 16.22 29.41
CA ILE A 100 -4.71 17.54 29.43
C ILE A 100 -6.10 17.44 30.10
N TRP A 101 -6.82 16.34 29.86
CA TRP A 101 -8.25 16.23 30.22
C TRP A 101 -8.51 15.60 31.60
N ASP A 102 -7.50 15.17 32.32
CA ASP A 102 -7.68 14.68 33.69
C ASP A 102 -8.31 15.73 34.62
N SER A 103 -8.08 17.03 34.32
CA SER A 103 -8.68 18.15 35.05
C SER A 103 -10.16 18.41 34.70
N PHE A 104 -10.68 17.89 33.60
CA PHE A 104 -12.04 18.15 33.08
C PHE A 104 -12.79 16.86 32.80
N TRP A 105 -13.04 16.08 33.80
CA TRP A 105 -13.59 14.72 33.75
C TRP A 105 -14.69 14.47 32.72
N ARG A 106 -15.77 15.24 32.71
CA ARG A 106 -16.93 14.99 31.80
C ARG A 106 -16.64 15.30 30.35
N ILE A 107 -16.02 16.44 30.09
CA ILE A 107 -15.71 16.94 28.72
C ILE A 107 -14.58 16.09 28.14
N GLY A 108 -13.58 15.76 28.95
CA GLY A 108 -12.46 14.93 28.55
C GLY A 108 -12.89 13.55 28.06
N HIS A 109 -13.78 12.89 28.79
CA HIS A 109 -14.31 11.58 28.35
C HIS A 109 -15.11 11.64 27.04
N LEU A 110 -15.90 12.70 26.82
CA LEU A 110 -16.62 12.88 25.56
C LEU A 110 -15.66 13.07 24.39
N ILE A 111 -14.65 13.92 24.53
CA ILE A 111 -13.64 14.16 23.49
C ILE A 111 -12.87 12.89 23.19
N ASN A 112 -12.46 12.15 24.22
CA ASN A 112 -11.72 10.89 24.02
C ASN A 112 -12.56 9.84 23.30
N ARG A 113 -13.86 9.73 23.58
CA ARG A 113 -14.77 8.84 22.85
C ARG A 113 -14.95 9.26 21.39
N LEU A 114 -15.10 10.55 21.11
CA LEU A 114 -15.20 11.07 19.75
C LEU A 114 -13.89 10.85 18.97
N PHE A 115 -12.76 11.07 19.61
CA PHE A 115 -11.45 10.79 19.03
C PHE A 115 -11.28 9.29 18.74
N GLY A 116 -11.65 8.41 19.67
CA GLY A 116 -11.63 6.97 19.47
C GLY A 116 -12.53 6.52 18.31
N LEU A 117 -13.74 7.10 18.19
CA LEU A 117 -14.62 6.83 17.05
C LEU A 117 -14.00 7.29 15.73
N ALA A 118 -13.41 8.47 15.68
CA ALA A 118 -12.73 8.98 14.50
C ALA A 118 -11.55 8.08 14.09
N CYS A 119 -10.74 7.63 15.05
CA CYS A 119 -9.65 6.69 14.81
C CYS A 119 -10.16 5.33 14.29
N PHE A 120 -11.27 4.84 14.82
CA PHE A 120 -11.89 3.60 14.38
C PHE A 120 -12.41 3.70 12.94
N LEU A 121 -13.05 4.79 12.58
CA LEU A 121 -13.51 5.05 11.21
C LEU A 121 -12.32 5.20 10.24
N LEU A 122 -11.26 5.90 10.66
CA LEU A 122 -10.04 6.00 9.88
C LEU A 122 -9.40 4.62 9.66
N TRP A 123 -9.36 3.80 10.69
CA TRP A 123 -8.84 2.43 10.61
C TRP A 123 -9.61 1.57 9.60
N LEU A 124 -10.95 1.57 9.67
CA LEU A 124 -11.79 0.85 8.69
C LEU A 124 -11.57 1.38 7.27
N PHE A 125 -11.48 2.70 7.12
CA PHE A 125 -11.26 3.35 5.84
C PHE A 125 -9.92 2.95 5.23
N LEU A 126 -8.83 2.97 6.01
CA LEU A 126 -7.49 2.58 5.53
C LEU A 126 -7.45 1.10 5.16
N MET A 127 -8.06 0.23 5.97
CA MET A 127 -8.14 -1.20 5.69
C MET A 127 -8.92 -1.47 4.39
N TRP A 128 -10.05 -0.80 4.20
CA TRP A 128 -10.85 -0.92 2.99
C TRP A 128 -10.12 -0.42 1.74
N LYS A 129 -9.44 0.71 1.84
CA LYS A 129 -8.65 1.27 0.74
C LYS A 129 -7.43 0.38 0.39
N ALA A 130 -6.75 -0.15 1.37
CA ALA A 130 -5.66 -1.09 1.16
C ALA A 130 -6.13 -2.38 0.46
N TYR A 131 -7.31 -2.87 0.82
CA TYR A 131 -7.92 -4.02 0.16
C TYR A 131 -8.26 -3.74 -1.32
N ASN A 132 -8.68 -2.51 -1.65
CA ASN A 132 -8.97 -2.10 -3.03
C ASN A 132 -7.72 -1.71 -3.84
N ASN A 133 -6.51 -2.00 -3.35
CA ASN A 133 -5.25 -1.63 -4.01
C ASN A 133 -5.01 -0.12 -4.15
N GLU A 134 -5.72 0.70 -3.40
CA GLU A 134 -5.54 2.13 -3.43
C GLU A 134 -4.48 2.58 -2.42
N LYS A 135 -3.47 3.27 -2.92
CA LYS A 135 -2.38 3.83 -2.10
C LYS A 135 -2.80 5.21 -1.60
N ILE A 136 -3.27 5.28 -0.36
CA ILE A 136 -3.56 6.56 0.29
C ILE A 136 -2.36 6.98 1.12
N VAL A 137 -1.79 8.12 0.76
CA VAL A 137 -0.69 8.75 1.48
C VAL A 137 -1.27 9.71 2.52
N LEU A 138 -1.22 9.34 3.79
CA LEU A 138 -1.63 10.23 4.88
C LEU A 138 -0.70 11.46 4.95
N PRO A 139 -1.22 12.66 5.25
CA PRO A 139 -0.47 13.92 5.07
C PRO A 139 0.82 14.02 5.90
N VAL A 140 0.93 13.34 7.03
CA VAL A 140 2.13 13.37 7.89
C VAL A 140 2.87 12.05 7.83
N VAL A 141 2.15 10.94 7.97
CA VAL A 141 2.68 9.58 8.11
C VAL A 141 3.09 9.00 6.75
N GLY A 142 2.35 9.35 5.69
CA GLY A 142 2.55 8.81 4.35
C GLY A 142 3.95 9.05 3.79
N PRO A 143 4.46 10.30 3.77
CA PRO A 143 5.81 10.58 3.28
C PRO A 143 6.92 9.86 4.08
N LEU A 144 6.69 9.59 5.37
CA LEU A 144 7.62 8.82 6.20
C LEU A 144 7.59 7.33 5.80
N ALA A 145 6.39 6.78 5.57
CA ALA A 145 6.23 5.40 5.14
C ALA A 145 6.82 5.17 3.73
N GLU A 146 6.68 6.13 2.81
CA GLU A 146 7.25 6.05 1.47
C GLU A 146 8.78 6.02 1.46
N LYS A 147 9.43 6.75 2.36
CA LYS A 147 10.89 6.75 2.48
C LYS A 147 11.46 5.42 2.99
N GLN A 148 10.65 4.62 3.67
CA GLN A 148 11.07 3.35 4.27
C GLN A 148 10.63 2.13 3.41
N ALA A 149 9.69 2.33 2.49
CA ALA A 149 9.19 1.29 1.61
C ALA A 149 10.08 1.10 0.37
#